data_1406770aad20890c83cd1f1775c2e9df
#
_entry.id   1406770aad20890c83cd1f1775c2e9df
#
_cell.length_a   1.000
_cell.length_b   1.000
_cell.length_c   1.000
_cell.angle_alpha   90.00
_cell.angle_beta   90.00
_cell.angle_gamma   90.00
#
_symmetry.space_group_name_H-M   'P 1'
#
loop_
_entity.id
_entity.type
_entity.pdbx_description
1 polymer ?
#
loop_
_entity_poly.entity_id
_entity_poly.type
_entity_poly.pdbx_seq_one_letter_code
_entity_poly.pdbx_strand_id
1 'polypeptide(L)'
;MKKICLAVVGLYISLFAAFGQQKAADTSYKSRSLTFEEANLVSSYYRQNGNNSAVTGGIGTEKLSDFANVIDVKLNKWDKRNRKNIFDFEIGIDHYTSASSDNIDPRNISSASHADTRIYPSATWSRENEKKGTTIGGGLSFSNEFDYQSIGANAGFSLKTRNRSGEFTARAQAYLDKVSLILPIELQPGYPNVEGEDGAEGTDPDTELV
;
A
#
# COMPACT_ATOMS: atom_id res chain seq x y z
N MET A 1 -5.13 10.39 -24.57
CA MET A 1 -4.16 9.55 -23.88
C MET A 1 -2.71 9.98 -24.11
N LYS A 2 -2.20 10.09 -25.34
CA LYS A 2 -0.79 10.50 -25.61
C LYS A 2 -0.38 11.85 -24.97
N LYS A 3 -1.27 12.85 -24.94
CA LYS A 3 -0.99 14.18 -24.35
C LYS A 3 -0.88 14.14 -22.82
N ILE A 4 -1.64 13.27 -22.16
CA ILE A 4 -1.60 13.07 -20.70
C ILE A 4 -0.31 12.37 -20.32
N CYS A 5 0.11 11.33 -21.04
CA CYS A 5 1.40 10.67 -20.81
C CYS A 5 2.58 11.64 -20.97
N LEU A 6 2.53 12.53 -21.96
CA LEU A 6 3.59 13.53 -22.17
C LEU A 6 3.66 14.55 -21.02
N ALA A 7 2.50 14.99 -20.51
CA ALA A 7 2.42 15.90 -19.37
C ALA A 7 2.94 15.26 -18.06
N VAL A 8 2.62 13.99 -17.84
CA VAL A 8 3.12 13.22 -16.68
C VAL A 8 4.63 13.06 -16.79
N VAL A 9 5.16 12.64 -17.94
CA VAL A 9 6.61 12.53 -18.16
C VAL A 9 7.31 13.89 -18.01
N GLY A 10 6.73 14.98 -18.51
CA GLY A 10 7.27 16.34 -18.34
C GLY A 10 7.29 16.77 -16.87
N LEU A 11 6.25 16.44 -16.10
CA LEU A 11 6.21 16.71 -14.65
C LEU A 11 7.28 15.90 -13.90
N TYR A 12 7.49 14.62 -14.24
CA TYR A 12 8.55 13.79 -13.68
C TYR A 12 9.94 14.39 -13.94
N ILE A 13 10.24 14.77 -15.19
CA ILE A 13 11.54 15.35 -15.56
C ILE A 13 11.78 16.69 -14.83
N SER A 14 10.76 17.52 -14.66
CA SER A 14 10.87 18.79 -13.94
C SER A 14 11.12 18.61 -12.45
N LEU A 15 10.51 17.60 -11.82
CA LEU A 15 10.78 17.22 -10.43
C LEU A 15 12.24 16.75 -10.25
N PHE A 16 12.73 15.88 -11.12
CA PHE A 16 14.14 15.44 -11.05
C PHE A 16 15.13 16.59 -11.28
N ALA A 17 14.83 17.51 -12.18
CA ALA A 17 15.68 18.69 -12.40
C ALA A 17 15.70 19.64 -11.19
N ALA A 18 14.59 19.76 -10.45
CA ALA A 18 14.52 20.58 -9.24
C ALA A 18 15.34 19.98 -8.07
N PHE A 19 15.42 18.66 -7.97
CA PHE A 19 16.17 17.98 -6.90
C PHE A 19 17.66 17.74 -7.26
N GLY A 20 18.03 17.78 -8.55
CA GLY A 20 19.40 17.50 -9.01
C GLY A 20 20.44 18.60 -8.69
N GLN A 21 20.04 19.72 -8.09
CA GLN A 21 20.95 20.82 -7.75
C GLN A 21 21.45 20.80 -6.30
N GLN A 22 21.62 19.64 -5.69
CA GLN A 22 22.22 19.57 -4.37
C GLN A 22 23.71 19.90 -4.44
N LYS A 23 24.04 21.09 -3.93
CA LYS A 23 25.42 21.48 -3.66
C LYS A 23 26.05 20.41 -2.75
N ALA A 24 27.16 19.82 -3.17
CA ALA A 24 27.90 18.87 -2.32
C ALA A 24 28.11 19.53 -0.94
N ALA A 25 27.45 18.99 0.08
CA ALA A 25 27.54 19.54 1.43
C ALA A 25 28.96 19.26 1.95
N ASP A 26 29.61 20.32 2.44
CA ASP A 26 30.86 20.19 3.17
C ASP A 26 30.63 19.21 4.32
N THR A 27 31.33 18.09 4.26
CA THR A 27 31.15 16.95 5.20
C THR A 27 31.54 17.29 6.63
N SER A 28 32.13 18.45 6.88
CA SER A 28 32.52 18.93 8.21
C SER A 28 31.39 19.65 8.95
N TYR A 29 30.41 20.22 8.27
CA TYR A 29 29.32 20.99 8.86
C TYR A 29 28.12 20.11 9.20
N LYS A 30 27.87 19.95 10.49
CA LYS A 30 26.71 19.22 11.03
C LYS A 30 25.56 20.19 11.25
N SER A 31 24.66 20.32 10.28
CA SER A 31 23.51 21.21 10.39
C SER A 31 22.61 20.85 11.57
N ARG A 32 22.32 21.86 12.40
CA ARG A 32 21.36 21.72 13.51
C ARG A 32 19.93 22.11 13.13
N SER A 33 19.76 22.75 11.98
CA SER A 33 18.47 22.92 11.35
C SER A 33 18.06 21.63 10.64
N LEU A 34 16.76 21.44 10.45
CA LEU A 34 16.23 20.35 9.64
C LEU A 34 16.67 20.58 8.18
N THR A 35 17.30 19.59 7.59
CA THR A 35 17.78 19.63 6.21
C THR A 35 17.16 18.51 5.42
N PHE A 36 16.83 18.79 4.19
CA PHE A 36 16.40 17.81 3.21
C PHE A 36 17.59 16.91 2.84
N GLU A 37 17.42 15.60 2.85
CA GLU A 37 18.43 14.61 2.48
C GLU A 37 18.13 14.05 1.10
N GLU A 38 16.95 13.48 0.91
CA GLU A 38 16.53 12.92 -0.38
C GLU A 38 15.00 12.85 -0.50
N ALA A 39 14.51 12.76 -1.72
CA ALA A 39 13.16 12.32 -2.01
C ALA A 39 13.20 11.30 -3.15
N ASN A 40 12.41 10.28 -3.02
CA ASN A 40 12.27 9.22 -3.98
C ASN A 40 10.82 9.13 -4.44
N LEU A 41 10.63 8.86 -5.72
CA LEU A 41 9.34 8.53 -6.29
C LEU A 41 9.49 7.23 -7.08
N VAL A 42 8.74 6.24 -6.68
CA VAL A 42 8.65 4.96 -7.38
C VAL A 42 7.26 4.82 -7.95
N SER A 43 7.18 4.51 -9.23
CA SER A 43 5.93 4.19 -9.90
C SER A 43 6.08 2.85 -10.61
N SER A 44 5.13 1.96 -10.40
CA SER A 44 5.13 0.64 -11.00
C SER A 44 3.79 0.33 -11.64
N TYR A 45 3.83 -0.44 -12.70
CA TYR A 45 2.65 -1.02 -13.32
C TYR A 45 2.88 -2.52 -13.52
N TYR A 46 2.00 -3.31 -12.94
CA TYR A 46 2.00 -4.76 -13.10
C TYR A 46 0.74 -5.19 -13.83
N ARG A 47 0.88 -6.16 -14.72
CA ARG A 47 -0.25 -6.79 -15.42
C ARG A 47 -0.01 -8.28 -15.52
N GLN A 48 -0.99 -9.02 -15.08
CA GLN A 48 -1.07 -10.47 -15.24
C GLN A 48 -2.23 -10.80 -16.19
N ASN A 49 -2.03 -11.80 -17.03
CA ASN A 49 -3.08 -12.38 -17.86
C ASN A 49 -2.93 -13.90 -17.82
N GLY A 50 -3.75 -14.53 -17.01
CA GLY A 50 -3.75 -15.98 -16.80
C GLY A 50 -5.15 -16.54 -16.90
N ASN A 51 -5.23 -17.85 -17.11
CA ASN A 51 -6.47 -18.62 -17.14
C ASN A 51 -6.40 -19.89 -16.28
N ASN A 52 -5.50 -19.91 -15.30
CA ASN A 52 -5.24 -21.06 -14.41
C ASN A 52 -5.99 -20.95 -13.07
N SER A 53 -7.13 -20.28 -13.04
CA SER A 53 -7.91 -20.08 -11.81
C SER A 53 -8.32 -21.40 -11.13
N ALA A 54 -8.42 -22.48 -11.88
CA ALA A 54 -8.66 -23.81 -11.32
C ALA A 54 -7.56 -24.29 -10.36
N VAL A 55 -6.31 -23.81 -10.54
CA VAL A 55 -5.19 -24.12 -9.64
C VAL A 55 -5.35 -23.40 -8.29
N THR A 56 -5.96 -22.22 -8.30
CA THR A 56 -6.24 -21.41 -7.10
C THR A 56 -7.60 -21.73 -6.49
N GLY A 57 -8.36 -22.67 -7.08
CA GLY A 57 -9.67 -23.11 -6.59
C GLY A 57 -10.84 -22.21 -7.01
N GLY A 58 -10.61 -21.27 -7.91
CA GLY A 58 -11.63 -20.34 -8.42
C GLY A 58 -12.21 -20.71 -9.78
N ILE A 59 -13.27 -20.03 -10.17
CA ILE A 59 -13.85 -20.02 -11.51
C ILE A 59 -13.58 -18.64 -12.09
N GLY A 60 -13.01 -18.57 -13.31
CA GLY A 60 -12.74 -17.30 -13.98
C GLY A 60 -11.32 -17.17 -14.49
N THR A 61 -10.87 -15.96 -14.70
CA THR A 61 -9.53 -15.64 -15.17
C THR A 61 -8.66 -15.09 -14.06
N GLU A 62 -7.35 -15.21 -14.20
CA GLU A 62 -6.37 -14.58 -13.29
C GLU A 62 -5.85 -13.27 -13.88
N LYS A 63 -6.74 -12.51 -14.51
CA LYS A 63 -6.39 -11.18 -15.01
C LYS A 63 -6.31 -10.21 -13.85
N LEU A 64 -5.16 -9.56 -13.74
CA LEU A 64 -4.90 -8.56 -12.71
C LEU A 64 -4.08 -7.42 -13.30
N SER A 65 -4.40 -6.21 -12.92
CA SER A 65 -3.56 -5.03 -13.15
C SER A 65 -3.39 -4.29 -11.84
N ASP A 66 -2.19 -3.80 -11.61
CA ASP A 66 -1.83 -3.02 -10.45
C ASP A 66 -1.02 -1.80 -10.87
N PHE A 67 -1.38 -0.65 -10.35
CA PHE A 67 -0.68 0.60 -10.55
C PHE A 67 -0.36 1.20 -9.18
N ALA A 68 0.92 1.12 -8.82
CA ALA A 68 1.42 1.57 -7.54
C ALA A 68 2.33 2.78 -7.66
N ASN A 69 2.21 3.70 -6.70
CA ASN A 69 3.07 4.86 -6.58
C ASN A 69 3.47 5.05 -5.13
N VAL A 70 4.75 5.26 -4.88
CA VAL A 70 5.30 5.55 -3.56
C VAL A 70 6.15 6.82 -3.62
N ILE A 71 5.89 7.73 -2.72
CA ILE A 71 6.71 8.92 -2.49
C ILE A 71 7.33 8.77 -1.11
N ASP A 72 8.64 8.91 -1.04
CA ASP A 72 9.45 8.90 0.16
C ASP A 72 10.22 10.22 0.29
N VAL A 73 10.23 10.80 1.48
CA VAL A 73 10.97 12.04 1.78
C VAL A 73 11.76 11.86 3.06
N LYS A 74 13.07 12.01 2.96
CA LYS A 74 14.00 11.89 4.08
C LYS A 74 14.58 13.25 4.48
N LEU A 75 14.44 13.56 5.75
CA LEU A 75 14.97 14.77 6.37
C LEU A 75 15.94 14.40 7.48
N ASN A 76 16.96 15.19 7.69
CA ASN A 76 17.89 14.97 8.78
C ASN A 76 18.22 16.25 9.56
N LYS A 77 18.69 16.07 10.79
CA LYS A 77 19.32 17.12 11.59
C LYS A 77 20.27 16.53 12.63
N TRP A 78 21.25 17.33 13.01
CA TRP A 78 22.16 16.99 14.10
C TRP A 78 21.72 17.64 15.41
N ASP A 79 21.74 16.90 16.49
CA ASP A 79 21.46 17.46 17.82
C ASP A 79 22.73 18.08 18.47
N LYS A 80 22.55 18.73 19.64
CA LYS A 80 23.63 19.35 20.39
C LYS A 80 24.73 18.36 20.82
N ARG A 81 24.43 17.05 20.82
CA ARG A 81 25.38 15.98 21.19
C ARG A 81 26.00 15.31 19.97
N ASN A 82 25.91 15.93 18.79
CA ASN A 82 26.40 15.40 17.50
C ASN A 82 25.83 14.02 17.16
N ARG A 83 24.54 13.79 17.41
CA ARG A 83 23.82 12.61 16.97
C ARG A 83 22.96 12.98 15.78
N LYS A 84 22.98 12.15 14.73
CA LYS A 84 22.16 12.34 13.53
C LYS A 84 20.75 11.85 13.84
N ASN A 85 19.76 12.71 13.66
CA ASN A 85 18.34 12.33 13.65
C ASN A 85 17.89 12.33 12.21
N ILE A 86 17.21 11.26 11.82
CA ILE A 86 16.65 11.04 10.49
C ILE A 86 15.15 10.90 10.68
N PHE A 87 14.40 11.62 9.87
CA PHE A 87 12.94 11.52 9.75
C PHE A 87 12.65 11.09 8.32
N ASP A 88 11.87 10.06 8.20
CA ASP A 88 11.51 9.45 6.93
C ASP A 88 9.99 9.39 6.84
N PHE A 89 9.44 9.96 5.79
CA PHE A 89 7.99 10.03 5.54
C PHE A 89 7.71 9.39 4.20
N GLU A 90 6.87 8.39 4.22
CA GLU A 90 6.44 7.69 3.04
C GLU A 90 4.93 7.77 2.87
N ILE A 91 4.46 7.88 1.65
CA ILE A 91 3.07 7.66 1.28
C ILE A 91 3.02 6.81 0.04
N GLY A 92 2.30 5.70 0.12
CA GLY A 92 2.03 4.82 -1.01
C GLY A 92 0.55 4.81 -1.37
N ILE A 93 0.27 4.67 -2.65
CA ILE A 93 -1.06 4.51 -3.22
C ILE A 93 -0.97 3.41 -4.27
N ASP A 94 -1.70 2.33 -4.07
CA ASP A 94 -1.82 1.20 -4.99
C ASP A 94 -3.28 1.11 -5.46
N HIS A 95 -3.48 0.96 -6.74
CA HIS A 95 -4.79 0.66 -7.32
C HIS A 95 -4.69 -0.62 -8.12
N TYR A 96 -5.40 -1.64 -7.69
CA TYR A 96 -5.33 -2.96 -8.28
C TYR A 96 -6.71 -3.54 -8.56
N THR A 97 -6.80 -4.35 -9.62
CA THR A 97 -7.98 -5.17 -9.89
C THR A 97 -7.82 -6.52 -9.22
N SER A 98 -8.93 -7.08 -8.75
CA SER A 98 -8.94 -8.45 -8.24
C SER A 98 -8.72 -9.45 -9.36
N ALA A 99 -8.00 -10.52 -9.09
CA ALA A 99 -7.99 -11.70 -9.97
C ALA A 99 -9.41 -12.24 -10.11
N SER A 100 -9.79 -12.68 -11.31
CA SER A 100 -11.18 -13.10 -11.64
C SER A 100 -12.24 -11.99 -11.54
N SER A 101 -11.81 -10.74 -11.63
CA SER A 101 -12.69 -9.56 -11.56
C SER A 101 -13.77 -9.51 -12.65
N ASP A 102 -13.58 -10.22 -13.75
CA ASP A 102 -14.55 -10.36 -14.84
C ASP A 102 -15.79 -11.19 -14.45
N ASN A 103 -15.76 -11.90 -13.33
CA ASN A 103 -16.90 -12.66 -12.80
C ASN A 103 -17.57 -11.99 -11.59
N ILE A 104 -17.10 -10.82 -11.18
CA ILE A 104 -17.68 -10.07 -10.07
C ILE A 104 -18.60 -8.99 -10.65
N ASP A 105 -19.87 -8.99 -10.25
CA ASP A 105 -20.80 -7.93 -10.63
C ASP A 105 -20.36 -6.60 -9.99
N PRO A 106 -19.94 -5.59 -10.77
CA PRO A 106 -19.50 -4.31 -10.21
C PRO A 106 -20.62 -3.50 -9.53
N ARG A 107 -21.88 -3.95 -9.62
CA ARG A 107 -23.01 -3.35 -8.90
C ARG A 107 -23.17 -3.92 -7.51
N ASN A 108 -22.59 -5.07 -7.25
CA ASN A 108 -22.67 -5.74 -5.94
C ASN A 108 -21.50 -5.31 -5.07
N ILE A 109 -21.76 -4.47 -4.08
CA ILE A 109 -20.75 -3.99 -3.13
C ILE A 109 -20.53 -5.06 -2.07
N SER A 110 -19.38 -5.69 -2.09
CA SER A 110 -18.98 -6.71 -1.11
C SER A 110 -17.46 -6.68 -0.89
N SER A 111 -16.96 -7.40 0.12
CA SER A 111 -15.53 -7.57 0.33
C SER A 111 -14.81 -8.28 -0.83
N ALA A 112 -15.54 -9.01 -1.68
CA ALA A 112 -15.04 -9.55 -2.94
C ALA A 112 -15.14 -8.52 -4.07
N SER A 113 -14.57 -7.33 -3.86
CA SER A 113 -14.64 -6.25 -4.84
C SER A 113 -13.86 -6.56 -6.13
N HIS A 114 -14.32 -5.98 -7.23
CA HIS A 114 -13.69 -6.11 -8.54
C HIS A 114 -12.34 -5.33 -8.62
N ALA A 115 -12.19 -4.26 -7.84
CA ALA A 115 -10.96 -3.48 -7.74
C ALA A 115 -10.89 -2.79 -6.38
N ASP A 116 -9.69 -2.49 -5.92
CA ASP A 116 -9.48 -1.77 -4.67
C ASP A 116 -8.37 -0.73 -4.78
N THR A 117 -8.36 0.20 -3.83
CA THR A 117 -7.34 1.23 -3.72
C THR A 117 -6.83 1.27 -2.28
N ARG A 118 -5.55 0.97 -2.14
CA ARG A 118 -4.84 1.02 -0.88
C ARG A 118 -4.08 2.33 -0.74
N ILE A 119 -4.21 2.98 0.42
CA ILE A 119 -3.42 4.15 0.79
C ILE A 119 -2.69 3.83 2.09
N TYR A 120 -1.36 4.01 2.09
CA TYR A 120 -0.54 3.61 3.24
C TYR A 120 0.57 4.62 3.56
N PRO A 121 0.26 5.68 4.34
CA PRO A 121 1.26 6.57 4.87
C PRO A 121 2.07 5.93 6.01
N SER A 122 3.34 6.28 6.09
CA SER A 122 4.19 5.95 7.23
C SER A 122 5.11 7.12 7.61
N ALA A 123 5.51 7.14 8.87
CA ALA A 123 6.48 8.09 9.40
C ALA A 123 7.43 7.37 10.36
N THR A 124 8.72 7.48 10.11
CA THR A 124 9.74 6.91 10.97
C THR A 124 10.72 7.97 11.44
N TRP A 125 11.25 7.75 12.62
CA TRP A 125 12.33 8.52 13.18
C TRP A 125 13.42 7.59 13.65
N SER A 126 14.67 7.94 13.37
CA SER A 126 15.82 7.24 13.95
C SER A 126 16.88 8.24 14.41
N ARG A 127 17.66 7.82 15.40
CA ARG A 127 18.75 8.60 15.93
C ARG A 127 20.01 7.76 16.04
N GLU A 128 21.00 8.15 15.27
CA GLU A 128 22.31 7.53 15.25
C GLU A 128 23.29 8.30 16.16
N ASN A 129 23.99 7.54 17.00
CA ASN A 129 25.11 8.02 17.78
C ASN A 129 26.39 7.36 17.27
N GLU A 130 27.06 8.02 16.36
CA GLU A 130 28.25 7.51 15.71
C GLU A 130 29.39 7.17 16.69
N LYS A 131 29.55 7.99 17.76
CA LYS A 131 30.60 7.77 18.79
C LYS A 131 30.39 6.46 19.54
N LYS A 132 29.15 6.14 19.86
CA LYS A 132 28.76 4.90 20.56
C LYS A 132 28.46 3.73 19.64
N GLY A 133 28.34 3.96 18.35
CA GLY A 133 27.91 2.96 17.38
C GLY A 133 26.47 2.48 17.63
N THR A 134 25.59 3.33 18.20
CA THR A 134 24.21 2.94 18.52
C THR A 134 23.22 3.69 17.64
N THR A 135 22.19 3.00 17.21
CA THR A 135 21.02 3.59 16.56
C THR A 135 19.76 3.16 17.30
N ILE A 136 18.88 4.10 17.58
CA ILE A 136 17.54 3.86 18.09
C ILE A 136 16.54 4.50 17.17
N GLY A 137 15.37 3.90 17.03
CA GLY A 137 14.34 4.46 16.17
C GLY A 137 12.98 3.87 16.46
N GLY A 138 11.98 4.46 15.86
CA GLY A 138 10.61 3.98 15.87
C GLY A 138 9.80 4.67 14.80
N GLY A 139 8.64 4.10 14.52
CA GLY A 139 7.77 4.62 13.48
C GLY A 139 6.33 4.20 13.68
N LEU A 140 5.46 4.90 12.98
CA LEU A 140 4.04 4.63 12.87
C LEU A 140 3.69 4.45 11.41
N SER A 141 2.77 3.57 11.14
CA SER A 141 2.21 3.33 9.80
C SER A 141 0.71 3.19 9.88
N PHE A 142 0.06 3.55 8.82
CA PHE A 142 -1.36 3.37 8.62
C PHE A 142 -1.59 2.76 7.24
N SER A 143 -2.56 1.89 7.09
CA SER A 143 -3.00 1.37 5.80
C SER A 143 -4.51 1.33 5.77
N ASN A 144 -5.09 1.75 4.66
CA ASN A 144 -6.54 1.73 4.46
C ASN A 144 -6.87 1.21 3.07
N GLU A 145 -7.74 0.24 3.03
CA GLU A 145 -8.36 -0.36 1.86
C GLU A 145 -9.89 -0.33 2.05
N PHE A 146 -10.62 -0.86 1.11
CA PHE A 146 -12.09 -0.85 1.14
C PHE A 146 -12.67 -1.53 2.39
N ASP A 147 -12.15 -2.69 2.74
CA ASP A 147 -12.64 -3.51 3.86
C ASP A 147 -11.59 -3.79 4.93
N TYR A 148 -10.40 -3.20 4.80
CA TYR A 148 -9.28 -3.41 5.71
C TYR A 148 -8.61 -2.11 6.15
N GLN A 149 -8.38 -1.99 7.44
CA GLN A 149 -7.62 -0.89 8.04
C GLN A 149 -6.56 -1.45 8.99
N SER A 150 -5.37 -0.88 8.97
CA SER A 150 -4.27 -1.26 9.85
C SER A 150 -3.58 -0.04 10.42
N ILE A 151 -3.24 -0.11 11.71
CA ILE A 151 -2.36 0.84 12.37
C ILE A 151 -1.17 0.06 12.87
N GLY A 152 0.03 0.43 12.43
CA GLY A 152 1.28 -0.20 12.81
C GLY A 152 2.14 0.71 13.68
N ALA A 153 2.87 0.12 14.61
CA ALA A 153 3.93 0.79 15.35
C ALA A 153 5.17 -0.11 15.36
N ASN A 154 6.34 0.50 15.25
CA ASN A 154 7.60 -0.22 15.31
C ASN A 154 8.62 0.52 16.18
N ALA A 155 9.56 -0.23 16.73
CA ALA A 155 10.71 0.28 17.44
C ALA A 155 11.95 -0.55 17.09
N GLY A 156 13.12 0.10 17.03
CA GLY A 156 14.36 -0.55 16.65
C GLY A 156 15.54 -0.05 17.46
N PHE A 157 16.48 -0.95 17.68
CA PHE A 157 17.76 -0.67 18.30
C PHE A 157 18.85 -1.40 17.54
N SER A 158 19.96 -0.72 17.26
CA SER A 158 21.17 -1.38 16.79
C SER A 158 22.41 -0.93 17.55
N LEU A 159 23.40 -1.83 17.65
CA LEU A 159 24.67 -1.62 18.31
C LEU A 159 25.78 -2.20 17.45
N LYS A 160 26.67 -1.33 16.96
CA LYS A 160 27.90 -1.73 16.25
C LYS A 160 28.99 -2.12 17.24
N THR A 161 29.72 -3.14 16.90
CA THR A 161 30.93 -3.52 17.68
C THR A 161 31.96 -2.40 17.65
N ARG A 162 32.89 -2.40 18.62
CA ARG A 162 33.89 -1.33 18.78
C ARG A 162 34.78 -1.14 17.56
N ASN A 163 35.10 -2.22 16.87
CA ASN A 163 35.86 -2.22 15.62
C ASN A 163 34.97 -2.06 14.37
N ARG A 164 33.62 -1.87 14.54
CA ARG A 164 32.63 -1.74 13.49
C ARG A 164 32.56 -2.91 12.50
N SER A 165 33.15 -4.07 12.82
CA SER A 165 33.11 -5.26 11.98
C SER A 165 31.82 -6.07 12.14
N GLY A 166 31.04 -5.81 13.19
CA GLY A 166 29.76 -6.48 13.44
C GLY A 166 28.71 -5.51 13.97
N GLU A 167 27.45 -5.86 13.80
CA GLU A 167 26.30 -5.11 14.28
C GLU A 167 25.26 -6.07 14.85
N PHE A 168 24.76 -5.77 16.02
CA PHE A 168 23.59 -6.39 16.61
C PHE A 168 22.38 -5.49 16.37
N THR A 169 21.29 -6.05 15.85
CA THR A 169 20.04 -5.30 15.62
C THR A 169 18.88 -6.07 16.24
N ALA A 170 18.05 -5.35 16.99
CA ALA A 170 16.76 -5.83 17.49
C ALA A 170 15.64 -4.92 17.01
N ARG A 171 14.55 -5.50 16.53
CA ARG A 171 13.36 -4.78 16.08
C ARG A 171 12.13 -5.44 16.69
N ALA A 172 11.15 -4.61 17.03
CA ALA A 172 9.82 -5.03 17.44
C ALA A 172 8.80 -4.24 16.63
N GLN A 173 7.72 -4.91 16.25
CA GLN A 173 6.61 -4.28 15.56
C GLN A 173 5.30 -4.89 16.01
N ALA A 174 4.24 -4.08 16.01
CA ALA A 174 2.88 -4.48 16.34
C ALA A 174 1.91 -3.79 15.38
N TYR A 175 0.86 -4.51 15.04
CA TYR A 175 -0.23 -4.02 14.19
C TYR A 175 -1.55 -4.22 14.90
N LEU A 176 -2.46 -3.28 14.67
CA LEU A 176 -3.85 -3.34 15.07
C LEU A 176 -4.69 -3.27 13.79
N ASP A 177 -5.26 -4.39 13.44
CA ASP A 177 -5.96 -4.59 12.19
C ASP A 177 -7.46 -4.63 12.43
N LYS A 178 -8.21 -3.98 11.56
CA LYS A 178 -9.66 -4.05 11.51
C LYS A 178 -10.08 -4.51 10.13
N VAL A 179 -10.76 -5.64 10.08
CA VAL A 179 -11.39 -6.18 8.87
C VAL A 179 -12.89 -5.93 8.95
N SER A 180 -13.47 -5.35 7.92
CA SER A 180 -14.90 -5.09 7.79
C SER A 180 -15.46 -6.00 6.70
N LEU A 181 -15.97 -7.18 7.09
CA LEU A 181 -16.58 -8.10 6.14
C LEU A 181 -17.91 -7.50 5.64
N ILE A 182 -17.95 -7.15 4.36
CA ILE A 182 -19.13 -6.64 3.68
C ILE A 182 -19.75 -7.80 2.90
N LEU A 183 -20.87 -8.29 3.40
CA LEU A 183 -21.61 -9.36 2.73
C LEU A 183 -22.24 -8.86 1.43
N PRO A 184 -22.35 -9.70 0.40
CA PRO A 184 -23.18 -9.43 -0.77
C PRO A 184 -24.58 -9.00 -0.36
N ILE A 185 -25.23 -8.19 -1.18
CA ILE A 185 -26.51 -7.56 -0.82
C ILE A 185 -27.58 -8.61 -0.51
N GLU A 186 -27.54 -9.76 -1.16
CA GLU A 186 -28.46 -10.88 -0.97
C GLU A 186 -28.33 -11.55 0.40
N LEU A 187 -27.18 -11.38 1.05
CA LEU A 187 -26.87 -11.97 2.36
C LEU A 187 -26.94 -10.94 3.49
N GLN A 188 -27.28 -9.70 3.18
CA GLN A 188 -27.38 -8.64 4.20
C GLN A 188 -28.67 -8.79 5.01
N PRO A 189 -28.62 -8.62 6.34
CA PRO A 189 -29.82 -8.64 7.17
C PRO A 189 -30.84 -7.60 6.71
N GLY A 190 -32.08 -8.04 6.43
CA GLY A 190 -33.18 -7.17 5.98
C GLY A 190 -33.34 -7.06 4.48
N TYR A 191 -32.49 -7.70 3.68
CA TYR A 191 -32.78 -7.89 2.28
C TYR A 191 -33.94 -8.88 2.13
N PRO A 192 -35.04 -8.55 1.41
CA PRO A 192 -36.12 -9.48 1.19
C PRO A 192 -35.56 -10.70 0.47
N ASN A 193 -35.58 -11.86 1.14
CA ASN A 193 -35.33 -13.11 0.46
C ASN A 193 -36.37 -13.20 -0.65
N VAL A 194 -35.94 -13.04 -1.89
CA VAL A 194 -36.70 -13.50 -3.01
C VAL A 194 -36.62 -15.03 -2.88
N GLU A 195 -37.59 -15.58 -2.14
CA GLU A 195 -37.84 -17.01 -2.18
C GLU A 195 -37.92 -17.35 -3.64
N GLY A 196 -37.01 -18.21 -4.10
CA GLY A 196 -36.97 -18.60 -5.49
C GLY A 196 -38.38 -18.94 -5.93
N GLU A 197 -38.80 -18.43 -7.07
CA GLU A 197 -39.91 -18.96 -7.82
C GLU A 197 -39.57 -20.41 -8.19
N ASP A 198 -39.60 -21.28 -7.16
CA ASP A 198 -39.71 -22.70 -7.36
C ASP A 198 -41.16 -22.97 -7.74
N GLY A 199 -41.34 -23.20 -9.02
CA GLY A 199 -42.60 -23.77 -9.49
C GLY A 199 -43.49 -22.85 -10.34
N ALA A 200 -43.00 -22.42 -11.48
CA ALA A 200 -43.91 -22.38 -12.60
C ALA A 200 -44.31 -23.83 -12.93
N GLU A 201 -45.29 -24.29 -12.19
CA GLU A 201 -46.05 -25.47 -12.55
C GLU A 201 -46.69 -25.16 -13.90
N GLY A 202 -46.10 -25.75 -14.95
CA GLY A 202 -46.62 -25.67 -16.30
C GLY A 202 -48.02 -26.23 -16.32
N THR A 203 -49.03 -25.37 -16.30
CA THR A 203 -50.36 -25.72 -16.72
C THR A 203 -50.29 -26.00 -18.23
N ASP A 204 -50.25 -27.26 -18.54
CA ASP A 204 -50.42 -27.79 -19.88
C ASP A 204 -51.83 -27.38 -20.43
N PRO A 205 -51.88 -26.61 -21.49
CA PRO A 205 -53.16 -26.10 -22.01
C PRO A 205 -53.96 -27.12 -22.83
N ASP A 206 -53.57 -28.42 -22.85
CA ASP A 206 -54.16 -29.43 -23.71
C ASP A 206 -54.94 -30.53 -23.00
N THR A 207 -55.67 -30.21 -21.90
CA THR A 207 -56.63 -31.18 -21.35
C THR A 207 -58.02 -30.59 -21.31
N GLU A 208 -58.57 -30.22 -22.47
CA GLU A 208 -60.00 -30.28 -22.73
C GLU A 208 -60.18 -31.08 -24.00
N LEU A 209 -60.75 -32.30 -23.84
CA LEU A 209 -61.68 -32.97 -24.76
C LEU A 209 -61.91 -34.43 -24.27
N VAL A 210 -62.98 -34.64 -23.56
CA VAL A 210 -64.17 -35.49 -23.83
C VAL A 210 -64.96 -35.64 -22.57
#